data_5566b69b553013f3f7b6b668c57a0bf0
#
_entry.id   5566b69b553013f3f7b6b668c57a0bf0
#
_cell.length_a   1.000
_cell.length_b   1.000
_cell.length_c   1.000
_cell.angle_alpha   90.00
_cell.angle_beta   90.00
_cell.angle_gamma   90.00
#
_symmetry.space_group_name_H-M   'P 1'
#
loop_
_entity.id
_entity.type
_entity.pdbx_description
1 polymer ?
#
loop_
_entity_poly.entity_id
_entity_poly.type
_entity_poly.pdbx_seq_one_letter_code
_entity_poly.pdbx_strand_id
1 'polypeptide(L)'
;MKLIVFFCLVSLGLLSCNKSGGSTPALLTPTNLMVNVTVMPDNSGNVSFVATATNASTFEFDYGNGIFESVPSGAVQYKYTSSGNYSVKVTAKNGLGASISKTVVVPVIVSLGLVWSDEFDVAGAPNTNNWGYDIGGSGWGNNESQYYTNRSENVYVSGGTLKIVAKKEAYQGSAYTSARLLSKGKYSFKYGKVEVRAKLPAGVGTWPAIWMMGDNISTVNWPACGEIDIMEHRGSELNKITSAFHYPGFYGGNAKVNTTTISNATTEFHVYKLEWNANVMNVSVDDKLFHTLPNNATIPYNQQFFFLLNIAMGGNFGGSIDPSFSTATFEIDYVRVYQ
;
A
#
# COMPACT_ATOMS: atom_id res chain seq x y z
N MET A 1 -20.54 87.88 -11.66
CA MET A 1 -21.99 87.82 -11.50
C MET A 1 -22.26 87.16 -10.17
N LYS A 2 -23.00 87.77 -9.29
CA LYS A 2 -23.04 87.62 -7.83
C LYS A 2 -23.64 86.29 -7.37
N LEU A 3 -22.94 85.57 -6.46
CA LEU A 3 -23.37 84.43 -5.70
C LEU A 3 -24.23 84.93 -4.51
N ILE A 4 -25.44 84.41 -4.33
CA ILE A 4 -26.26 84.60 -3.15
C ILE A 4 -26.28 83.32 -2.36
N VAL A 5 -25.70 83.37 -1.12
CA VAL A 5 -25.71 82.30 -0.13
C VAL A 5 -26.95 82.42 0.71
N PHE A 6 -27.76 81.36 0.79
CA PHE A 6 -28.89 81.25 1.72
C PHE A 6 -28.47 80.35 2.90
N PHE A 7 -28.44 80.93 4.08
CA PHE A 7 -28.28 80.24 5.34
C PHE A 7 -29.63 79.74 5.85
N CYS A 8 -29.77 78.40 5.95
CA CYS A 8 -30.96 77.87 6.64
C CYS A 8 -30.48 77.26 7.97
N LEU A 9 -30.88 77.88 9.07
CA LEU A 9 -30.74 77.33 10.42
C LEU A 9 -31.73 76.18 10.59
N VAL A 10 -31.21 74.97 10.84
CA VAL A 10 -31.99 73.80 11.30
C VAL A 10 -31.66 73.55 12.76
N SER A 11 -32.59 73.69 13.63
CA SER A 11 -32.53 73.38 15.04
C SER A 11 -32.39 71.86 15.26
N LEU A 12 -31.30 71.40 15.90
CA LEU A 12 -31.14 70.05 16.35
C LEU A 12 -31.98 69.74 17.59
N GLY A 13 -33.03 68.97 17.41
CA GLY A 13 -33.72 68.32 18.52
C GLY A 13 -32.93 67.08 18.94
N LEU A 14 -32.41 67.08 20.14
CA LEU A 14 -31.77 65.93 20.77
C LEU A 14 -32.83 64.87 21.13
N LEU A 15 -33.06 63.87 20.28
CA LEU A 15 -33.75 62.63 20.64
C LEU A 15 -32.76 61.68 21.31
N SER A 16 -32.82 61.59 22.64
CA SER A 16 -32.14 60.56 23.42
C SER A 16 -32.76 59.18 23.13
N CYS A 17 -32.16 58.37 22.24
CA CYS A 17 -32.48 56.99 22.13
C CYS A 17 -31.79 56.20 23.27
N ASN A 18 -32.55 55.79 24.25
CA ASN A 18 -32.19 54.75 25.19
C ASN A 18 -31.97 53.46 24.39
N LYS A 19 -30.72 53.13 24.09
CA LYS A 19 -30.34 51.77 23.69
C LYS A 19 -30.51 50.85 24.89
N SER A 20 -31.60 50.11 24.95
CA SER A 20 -31.69 48.92 25.78
C SER A 20 -30.60 47.95 25.25
N GLY A 21 -29.45 47.91 25.93
CA GLY A 21 -28.39 46.98 25.67
C GLY A 21 -28.86 45.56 26.00
N GLY A 22 -29.44 44.88 25.02
CA GLY A 22 -29.59 43.45 25.08
C GLY A 22 -28.19 42.87 25.06
N SER A 23 -27.65 42.44 26.21
CA SER A 23 -26.44 41.69 26.30
C SER A 23 -26.66 40.35 25.57
N THR A 24 -26.08 40.20 24.39
CA THR A 24 -25.98 38.87 23.75
C THR A 24 -25.37 37.91 24.77
N PRO A 25 -26.02 36.78 25.12
CA PRO A 25 -25.46 35.87 26.10
C PRO A 25 -24.05 35.48 25.63
N ALA A 26 -23.06 35.70 26.49
CA ALA A 26 -21.70 35.25 26.21
C ALA A 26 -21.75 33.72 26.06
N LEU A 27 -21.43 33.19 24.89
CA LEU A 27 -21.30 31.75 24.68
C LEU A 27 -20.14 31.24 25.57
N LEU A 28 -20.50 30.46 26.58
CA LEU A 28 -19.55 29.94 27.56
C LEU A 28 -18.61 28.91 26.89
N THR A 29 -17.36 28.89 27.33
CA THR A 29 -16.38 27.86 26.89
C THR A 29 -16.92 26.47 27.17
N PRO A 30 -16.74 25.50 26.26
CA PRO A 30 -17.10 24.10 26.52
C PRO A 30 -16.39 23.55 27.75
N THR A 31 -17.13 22.77 28.56
CA THR A 31 -16.63 22.10 29.77
C THR A 31 -17.14 20.67 29.84
N ASN A 32 -16.59 19.86 30.74
CA ASN A 32 -17.03 18.48 31.01
C ASN A 32 -17.00 17.60 29.76
N LEU A 33 -15.93 17.68 28.94
CA LEU A 33 -15.81 16.83 27.76
C LEU A 33 -15.61 15.36 28.19
N MET A 34 -16.59 14.54 27.84
CA MET A 34 -16.54 13.10 27.97
C MET A 34 -16.43 12.47 26.58
N VAL A 35 -15.60 11.44 26.44
CA VAL A 35 -15.42 10.66 25.22
C VAL A 35 -15.56 9.19 25.58
N ASN A 36 -16.62 8.54 25.09
CA ASN A 36 -16.85 7.13 25.19
C ASN A 36 -16.47 6.46 23.87
N VAL A 37 -15.73 5.35 23.93
CA VAL A 37 -15.24 4.60 22.78
C VAL A 37 -15.67 3.14 22.92
N THR A 38 -16.23 2.60 21.85
CA THR A 38 -16.57 1.18 21.74
C THR A 38 -15.93 0.61 20.49
N VAL A 39 -14.92 -0.24 20.66
CA VAL A 39 -14.31 -1.01 19.57
C VAL A 39 -15.18 -2.25 19.36
N MET A 40 -15.57 -2.54 18.10
CA MET A 40 -16.37 -3.72 17.79
C MET A 40 -15.55 -5.00 17.98
N PRO A 41 -16.10 -6.02 18.66
CA PRO A 41 -15.34 -7.23 19.01
C PRO A 41 -15.13 -8.21 17.84
N ASP A 42 -15.69 -7.89 16.66
CA ASP A 42 -15.61 -8.70 15.44
C ASP A 42 -14.31 -8.51 14.66
N ASN A 43 -13.39 -7.70 15.19
CA ASN A 43 -12.13 -7.32 14.53
C ASN A 43 -12.31 -6.68 13.14
N SER A 44 -13.46 -6.06 12.89
CA SER A 44 -13.76 -5.35 11.63
C SER A 44 -13.04 -4.02 11.49
N GLY A 45 -12.41 -3.54 12.57
CA GLY A 45 -11.85 -2.20 12.66
C GLY A 45 -12.89 -1.10 12.91
N ASN A 46 -14.18 -1.44 13.05
CA ASN A 46 -15.22 -0.48 13.36
C ASN A 46 -15.14 -0.03 14.81
N VAL A 47 -15.20 1.29 15.02
CA VAL A 47 -15.19 1.92 16.34
C VAL A 47 -16.30 2.95 16.42
N SER A 48 -17.10 2.91 17.46
CA SER A 48 -18.11 3.93 17.78
C SER A 48 -17.55 4.92 18.79
N PHE A 49 -17.68 6.20 18.50
CA PHE A 49 -17.31 7.31 19.37
C PHE A 49 -18.56 8.08 19.76
N VAL A 50 -18.67 8.42 21.04
CA VAL A 50 -19.72 9.31 21.57
C VAL A 50 -19.04 10.35 22.45
N ALA A 51 -18.99 11.58 21.97
CA ALA A 51 -18.48 12.73 22.71
C ALA A 51 -19.63 13.61 23.20
N THR A 52 -19.55 14.05 24.45
CA THR A 52 -20.49 15.02 25.05
C THR A 52 -19.73 16.09 25.80
N ALA A 53 -20.23 17.32 25.76
CA ALA A 53 -19.68 18.43 26.55
C ALA A 53 -20.77 19.46 26.83
N THR A 54 -20.65 20.18 27.96
CA THR A 54 -21.51 21.33 28.27
C THR A 54 -21.08 22.52 27.40
N ASN A 55 -22.01 23.30 26.86
CA ASN A 55 -21.78 24.49 26.03
C ASN A 55 -21.04 24.23 24.70
N ALA A 56 -21.01 23.00 24.21
CA ALA A 56 -20.49 22.67 22.88
C ALA A 56 -21.60 22.69 21.83
N SER A 57 -21.25 23.10 20.62
CA SER A 57 -22.12 23.07 19.43
C SER A 57 -21.62 22.12 18.35
N THR A 58 -20.34 21.72 18.42
CA THR A 58 -19.75 20.74 17.49
C THR A 58 -18.55 20.05 18.14
N PHE A 59 -18.21 18.87 17.59
CA PHE A 59 -17.07 18.07 17.99
C PHE A 59 -16.21 17.79 16.77
N GLU A 60 -14.89 17.97 16.89
CA GLU A 60 -13.91 17.59 15.89
C GLU A 60 -13.16 16.34 16.38
N PHE A 61 -13.09 15.34 15.53
CA PHE A 61 -12.37 14.11 15.77
C PHE A 61 -11.11 14.08 14.90
N ASP A 62 -9.95 13.93 15.53
CA ASP A 62 -8.70 13.50 14.90
C ASP A 62 -8.54 12.02 15.27
N TYR A 63 -8.67 11.13 14.28
CA TYR A 63 -8.66 9.69 14.51
C TYR A 63 -7.26 9.09 14.74
N GLY A 64 -6.22 9.94 14.79
CA GLY A 64 -4.84 9.52 15.05
C GLY A 64 -4.15 8.81 13.87
N ASN A 65 -4.74 8.89 12.67
CA ASN A 65 -4.20 8.33 11.42
C ASN A 65 -4.18 9.36 10.27
N GLY A 66 -4.25 10.66 10.61
CA GLY A 66 -4.27 11.76 9.64
C GLY A 66 -5.65 12.08 9.06
N ILE A 67 -6.72 11.43 9.51
CA ILE A 67 -8.10 11.71 9.12
C ILE A 67 -8.79 12.53 10.22
N PHE A 68 -9.51 13.56 9.78
CA PHE A 68 -10.23 14.50 10.63
C PHE A 68 -11.68 14.60 10.20
N GLU A 69 -12.59 14.73 11.16
CA GLU A 69 -14.02 14.89 10.88
C GLU A 69 -14.67 15.83 11.90
N SER A 70 -15.62 16.66 11.43
CA SER A 70 -16.44 17.54 12.28
C SER A 70 -17.84 16.97 12.40
N VAL A 71 -18.27 16.66 13.62
CA VAL A 71 -19.53 15.97 13.91
C VAL A 71 -20.33 16.74 14.95
N PRO A 72 -21.35 17.55 14.55
CA PRO A 72 -22.15 18.36 15.48
C PRO A 72 -22.84 17.53 16.57
N SER A 73 -23.29 16.30 16.26
CA SER A 73 -23.94 15.41 17.22
C SER A 73 -22.99 14.85 18.27
N GLY A 74 -21.68 14.87 18.03
CA GLY A 74 -20.68 14.19 18.86
C GLY A 74 -20.70 12.66 18.76
N ALA A 75 -21.56 12.06 17.94
CA ALA A 75 -21.67 10.61 17.79
C ALA A 75 -21.28 10.21 16.35
N VAL A 76 -20.29 9.34 16.20
CA VAL A 76 -19.78 8.89 14.91
C VAL A 76 -19.30 7.46 14.98
N GLN A 77 -19.40 6.74 13.85
CA GLN A 77 -18.74 5.46 13.62
C GLN A 77 -17.58 5.67 12.65
N TYR A 78 -16.42 5.17 13.01
CA TYR A 78 -15.22 5.24 12.19
C TYR A 78 -14.65 3.84 11.97
N LYS A 79 -14.21 3.54 10.74
CA LYS A 79 -13.58 2.25 10.40
C LYS A 79 -12.08 2.43 10.18
N TYR A 80 -11.29 1.84 11.07
CA TYR A 80 -9.86 1.67 10.85
C TYR A 80 -9.61 0.50 9.90
N THR A 81 -8.67 0.66 8.99
CA THR A 81 -8.31 -0.36 7.98
C THR A 81 -7.06 -1.16 8.35
N SER A 82 -6.45 -0.86 9.49
CA SER A 82 -5.25 -1.54 10.00
C SER A 82 -5.31 -1.67 11.51
N SER A 83 -4.74 -2.75 12.04
CA SER A 83 -4.56 -2.90 13.48
C SER A 83 -3.56 -1.87 14.01
N GLY A 84 -3.79 -1.36 15.23
CA GLY A 84 -2.90 -0.39 15.86
C GLY A 84 -3.47 0.22 17.12
N ASN A 85 -2.63 1.01 17.82
CA ASN A 85 -3.05 1.88 18.91
C ASN A 85 -3.15 3.31 18.38
N TYR A 86 -4.37 3.82 18.26
CA TYR A 86 -4.65 5.14 17.71
C TYR A 86 -4.84 6.17 18.83
N SER A 87 -4.08 7.27 18.80
CA SER A 87 -4.25 8.41 19.72
C SER A 87 -5.32 9.34 19.16
N VAL A 88 -6.57 9.08 19.52
CA VAL A 88 -7.73 9.86 19.05
C VAL A 88 -7.90 11.12 19.89
N LYS A 89 -7.82 12.29 19.25
CA LYS A 89 -8.08 13.59 19.89
C LYS A 89 -9.46 14.10 19.53
N VAL A 90 -10.29 14.35 20.52
CA VAL A 90 -11.63 14.95 20.35
C VAL A 90 -11.59 16.37 20.89
N THR A 91 -12.07 17.34 20.09
CA THR A 91 -12.16 18.75 20.44
C THR A 91 -13.60 19.21 20.39
N ALA A 92 -14.18 19.56 21.53
CA ALA A 92 -15.50 20.17 21.62
C ALA A 92 -15.37 21.70 21.45
N LYS A 93 -16.19 22.30 20.56
CA LYS A 93 -16.19 23.74 20.25
C LYS A 93 -17.57 24.36 20.46
N ASN A 94 -17.60 25.64 20.90
CA ASN A 94 -18.81 26.45 20.85
C ASN A 94 -18.88 27.22 19.53
N GLY A 95 -20.00 27.94 19.30
CA GLY A 95 -20.24 28.74 18.09
C GLY A 95 -19.28 29.94 17.90
N LEU A 96 -18.46 30.29 18.89
CA LEU A 96 -17.45 31.36 18.83
C LEU A 96 -16.01 30.81 18.72
N GLY A 97 -15.85 29.49 18.63
CA GLY A 97 -14.53 28.84 18.47
C GLY A 97 -13.77 28.53 19.76
N ALA A 98 -14.32 28.90 20.93
CA ALA A 98 -13.72 28.44 22.19
C ALA A 98 -13.85 26.93 22.31
N SER A 99 -12.83 26.24 22.83
CA SER A 99 -12.77 24.78 22.78
C SER A 99 -12.11 24.15 24.00
N ILE A 100 -12.40 22.84 24.20
CA ILE A 100 -11.73 21.92 25.10
C ILE A 100 -11.42 20.63 24.34
N SER A 101 -10.28 20.02 24.62
CA SER A 101 -9.87 18.77 23.95
C SER A 101 -9.57 17.65 24.94
N LYS A 102 -9.76 16.40 24.50
CA LYS A 102 -9.37 15.18 25.23
C LYS A 102 -8.80 14.18 24.23
N THR A 103 -7.70 13.52 24.63
CA THR A 103 -7.09 12.43 23.84
C THR A 103 -7.34 11.10 24.55
N VAL A 104 -7.70 10.07 23.77
CA VAL A 104 -7.89 8.69 24.21
C VAL A 104 -7.08 7.76 23.31
N VAL A 105 -6.50 6.70 23.88
CA VAL A 105 -5.81 5.66 23.10
C VAL A 105 -6.81 4.56 22.81
N VAL A 106 -6.97 4.22 21.54
CA VAL A 106 -7.93 3.23 21.04
C VAL A 106 -7.16 2.06 20.42
N PRO A 107 -7.07 0.90 21.11
CA PRO A 107 -6.50 -0.31 20.52
C PRO A 107 -7.50 -0.90 19.53
N VAL A 108 -7.11 -1.02 18.26
CA VAL A 108 -7.93 -1.59 17.20
C VAL A 108 -7.26 -2.83 16.64
N ILE A 109 -8.03 -3.90 16.47
CA ILE A 109 -7.65 -5.10 15.74
C ILE A 109 -8.48 -5.16 14.46
N VAL A 110 -7.80 -5.39 13.32
CA VAL A 110 -8.44 -5.59 12.01
C VAL A 110 -8.02 -6.96 11.49
N SER A 111 -9.00 -7.85 11.33
CA SER A 111 -8.81 -9.14 10.67
C SER A 111 -9.10 -8.96 9.18
N LEU A 112 -8.10 -9.19 8.36
CA LEU A 112 -8.26 -9.17 6.91
C LEU A 112 -8.80 -10.53 6.44
N GLY A 113 -9.86 -10.52 5.61
CA GLY A 113 -10.39 -11.70 4.95
C GLY A 113 -9.61 -12.05 3.69
N LEU A 114 -9.52 -13.34 3.34
CA LEU A 114 -9.00 -13.77 2.03
C LEU A 114 -9.97 -13.29 0.93
N VAL A 115 -9.48 -12.45 0.01
CA VAL A 115 -10.30 -11.89 -1.08
C VAL A 115 -9.93 -12.40 -2.45
N TRP A 116 -8.70 -12.88 -2.63
CA TRP A 116 -8.23 -13.50 -3.86
C TRP A 116 -7.09 -14.45 -3.56
N SER A 117 -7.04 -15.58 -4.29
CA SER A 117 -5.89 -16.48 -4.25
C SER A 117 -5.74 -17.27 -5.53
N ASP A 118 -4.54 -17.82 -5.74
CA ASP A 118 -4.26 -18.96 -6.61
C ASP A 118 -3.43 -19.97 -5.80
N GLU A 119 -4.03 -21.14 -5.57
CA GLU A 119 -3.45 -22.23 -4.79
C GLU A 119 -2.71 -23.23 -5.69
N PHE A 120 -2.75 -23.03 -7.01
CA PHE A 120 -2.12 -23.88 -8.02
C PHE A 120 -2.47 -25.39 -7.92
N ASP A 121 -3.72 -25.69 -7.53
CA ASP A 121 -4.22 -27.06 -7.33
C ASP A 121 -4.44 -27.85 -8.62
N VAL A 122 -4.70 -27.14 -9.74
CA VAL A 122 -5.06 -27.77 -11.01
C VAL A 122 -3.82 -27.92 -11.88
N ALA A 123 -3.38 -29.16 -12.11
CA ALA A 123 -2.23 -29.46 -12.95
C ALA A 123 -2.44 -29.04 -14.42
N GLY A 124 -1.38 -28.59 -15.08
CA GLY A 124 -1.39 -28.13 -16.47
C GLY A 124 -0.90 -26.68 -16.61
N ALA A 125 -1.52 -25.92 -17.51
CA ALA A 125 -1.21 -24.49 -17.63
C ALA A 125 -1.75 -23.70 -16.42
N PRO A 126 -1.07 -22.62 -15.99
CA PRO A 126 -1.62 -21.68 -15.01
C PRO A 126 -3.00 -21.15 -15.43
N ASN A 127 -3.87 -20.89 -14.45
CA ASN A 127 -5.23 -20.44 -14.67
C ASN A 127 -5.25 -19.10 -15.43
N THR A 128 -5.78 -19.10 -16.65
CA THR A 128 -5.84 -17.93 -17.53
C THR A 128 -6.79 -16.83 -17.05
N ASN A 129 -7.66 -17.12 -16.07
CA ASN A 129 -8.46 -16.09 -15.42
C ASN A 129 -7.62 -15.25 -14.43
N ASN A 130 -6.53 -15.83 -13.89
CA ASN A 130 -5.64 -15.18 -12.93
C ASN A 130 -4.38 -14.61 -13.61
N TRP A 131 -3.86 -15.31 -14.65
CA TRP A 131 -2.54 -15.04 -15.20
C TRP A 131 -2.54 -14.83 -16.72
N GLY A 132 -1.76 -13.85 -17.16
CA GLY A 132 -1.28 -13.66 -18.51
C GLY A 132 0.23 -13.84 -18.56
N TYR A 133 0.84 -13.55 -19.71
CA TYR A 133 2.28 -13.71 -19.93
C TYR A 133 2.87 -12.51 -20.64
N ASP A 134 4.07 -12.11 -20.22
CA ASP A 134 4.98 -11.33 -21.05
C ASP A 134 5.82 -12.29 -21.92
N ILE A 135 5.92 -11.98 -23.20
CA ILE A 135 6.63 -12.78 -24.19
C ILE A 135 7.71 -11.94 -24.87
N GLY A 136 8.94 -12.44 -24.96
CA GLY A 136 10.01 -11.74 -25.67
C GLY A 136 11.37 -11.85 -25.01
N GLY A 137 12.42 -11.37 -25.72
CA GLY A 137 13.81 -11.43 -25.35
C GLY A 137 14.57 -10.12 -25.53
N SER A 138 13.93 -8.95 -25.30
CA SER A 138 14.52 -7.64 -25.54
C SER A 138 15.39 -7.09 -24.40
N GLY A 139 15.79 -7.94 -23.42
CA GLY A 139 16.59 -7.55 -22.26
C GLY A 139 15.80 -6.88 -21.14
N TRP A 140 14.51 -6.62 -21.34
CA TRP A 140 13.50 -6.15 -20.37
C TRP A 140 13.95 -4.92 -19.56
N GLY A 141 14.79 -4.05 -20.14
CA GLY A 141 15.34 -2.86 -19.47
C GLY A 141 16.52 -3.12 -18.52
N ASN A 142 16.86 -4.38 -18.27
CA ASN A 142 17.85 -4.81 -17.27
C ASN A 142 19.01 -5.61 -17.87
N ASN A 143 19.19 -5.65 -19.20
CA ASN A 143 20.18 -6.49 -19.90
C ASN A 143 20.00 -8.00 -19.61
N GLU A 144 18.77 -8.45 -19.42
CA GLU A 144 18.43 -9.84 -19.17
C GLU A 144 18.65 -10.71 -20.41
N SER A 145 19.11 -11.95 -20.22
CA SER A 145 19.59 -12.83 -21.30
C SER A 145 18.55 -13.82 -21.82
N GLN A 146 17.42 -14.03 -21.10
CA GLN A 146 16.38 -14.99 -21.48
C GLN A 146 15.39 -14.41 -22.50
N TYR A 147 14.74 -15.32 -23.20
CA TYR A 147 13.45 -15.10 -23.86
C TYR A 147 12.34 -15.62 -22.95
N TYR A 148 11.39 -14.77 -22.56
CA TYR A 148 10.20 -15.22 -21.85
C TYR A 148 9.20 -15.86 -22.80
N THR A 149 8.66 -17.00 -22.39
CA THR A 149 7.68 -17.79 -23.15
C THR A 149 6.48 -18.16 -22.29
N ASN A 150 5.42 -18.65 -22.93
CA ASN A 150 4.27 -19.28 -22.28
C ASN A 150 4.23 -20.81 -22.51
N ARG A 151 5.38 -21.40 -22.90
CA ARG A 151 5.46 -22.82 -23.20
C ARG A 151 5.45 -23.66 -21.92
N SER A 152 4.91 -24.86 -21.98
CA SER A 152 4.90 -25.82 -20.87
C SER A 152 6.29 -26.22 -20.36
N GLU A 153 7.33 -26.04 -21.17
CA GLU A 153 8.72 -26.23 -20.78
C GLU A 153 9.25 -25.18 -19.82
N ASN A 154 8.63 -24.00 -19.81
CA ASN A 154 9.02 -22.87 -18.98
C ASN A 154 8.01 -22.52 -17.87
N VAL A 155 6.75 -22.95 -18.01
CA VAL A 155 5.73 -22.65 -16.99
C VAL A 155 4.61 -23.67 -16.99
N TYR A 156 4.34 -24.26 -15.83
CA TYR A 156 3.28 -25.23 -15.62
C TYR A 156 2.95 -25.41 -14.14
N VAL A 157 1.79 -25.96 -13.86
CA VAL A 157 1.35 -26.39 -12.52
C VAL A 157 1.48 -27.90 -12.41
N SER A 158 2.12 -28.38 -11.37
CA SER A 158 2.18 -29.80 -11.03
C SER A 158 2.45 -30.02 -9.55
N GLY A 159 1.85 -31.08 -8.98
CA GLY A 159 2.04 -31.41 -7.56
C GLY A 159 1.61 -30.29 -6.61
N GLY A 160 0.55 -29.54 -6.96
CA GLY A 160 0.03 -28.45 -6.15
C GLY A 160 0.91 -27.20 -6.11
N THR A 161 1.81 -26.99 -7.08
CA THR A 161 2.63 -25.78 -7.15
C THR A 161 2.80 -25.30 -8.59
N LEU A 162 2.90 -23.99 -8.80
CA LEU A 162 3.38 -23.38 -10.02
C LEU A 162 4.89 -23.58 -10.14
N LYS A 163 5.35 -24.01 -11.30
CA LYS A 163 6.76 -24.11 -11.69
C LYS A 163 7.06 -23.06 -12.76
N ILE A 164 7.99 -22.15 -12.48
CA ILE A 164 8.63 -21.31 -13.49
C ILE A 164 10.03 -21.87 -13.70
N VAL A 165 10.38 -22.23 -14.93
CA VAL A 165 11.61 -22.94 -15.25
C VAL A 165 12.46 -22.12 -16.19
N ALA A 166 13.63 -21.67 -15.71
CA ALA A 166 14.69 -21.15 -16.55
C ALA A 166 15.51 -22.27 -17.15
N LYS A 167 15.78 -22.23 -18.44
CA LYS A 167 16.51 -23.26 -19.18
C LYS A 167 17.58 -22.66 -20.08
N LYS A 168 18.71 -23.35 -20.20
CA LYS A 168 19.72 -23.09 -21.23
C LYS A 168 19.29 -23.78 -22.52
N GLU A 169 18.70 -23.02 -23.40
CA GLU A 169 18.31 -23.48 -24.75
C GLU A 169 18.32 -22.29 -25.71
N ALA A 170 18.73 -22.54 -26.96
CA ALA A 170 18.65 -21.50 -27.99
C ALA A 170 17.20 -21.33 -28.44
N TYR A 171 16.65 -20.11 -28.27
CA TYR A 171 15.29 -19.81 -28.66
C TYR A 171 15.16 -18.34 -29.08
N GLN A 172 14.68 -18.06 -30.29
CA GLN A 172 14.39 -16.71 -30.81
C GLN A 172 15.57 -15.72 -30.62
N GLY A 173 16.81 -16.20 -30.82
CA GLY A 173 18.02 -15.38 -30.65
C GLY A 173 18.57 -15.25 -29.23
N SER A 174 17.87 -15.75 -28.24
CA SER A 174 18.35 -15.85 -26.85
C SER A 174 18.99 -17.21 -26.56
N ALA A 175 19.93 -17.27 -25.63
CA ALA A 175 20.59 -18.50 -25.20
C ALA A 175 19.87 -19.19 -24.03
N TYR A 176 18.88 -18.53 -23.46
CA TYR A 176 18.07 -19.00 -22.32
C TYR A 176 16.60 -18.73 -22.57
N THR A 177 15.74 -19.57 -22.00
CA THR A 177 14.29 -19.35 -21.94
C THR A 177 13.84 -19.34 -20.48
N SER A 178 12.73 -18.68 -20.21
CA SER A 178 12.07 -18.64 -18.92
C SER A 178 10.60 -18.25 -19.11
N ALA A 179 9.89 -17.97 -18.02
CA ALA A 179 8.55 -17.38 -18.07
C ALA A 179 8.42 -16.20 -17.13
N ARG A 180 7.52 -15.26 -17.51
CA ARG A 180 7.08 -14.13 -16.71
C ARG A 180 5.56 -14.07 -16.77
N LEU A 181 4.94 -14.39 -15.64
CA LEU A 181 3.49 -14.33 -15.46
C LEU A 181 3.11 -12.97 -14.90
N LEU A 182 1.93 -12.50 -15.25
CA LEU A 182 1.37 -11.26 -14.69
C LEU A 182 -0.14 -11.37 -14.51
N SER A 183 -0.66 -10.76 -13.45
CA SER A 183 -2.12 -10.64 -13.23
C SER A 183 -2.73 -9.38 -13.85
N LYS A 184 -1.99 -8.64 -14.67
CA LYS A 184 -2.45 -7.42 -15.36
C LYS A 184 -3.71 -7.67 -16.17
N GLY A 185 -4.75 -6.83 -15.96
CA GLY A 185 -6.04 -6.97 -16.62
C GLY A 185 -6.87 -8.18 -16.17
N LYS A 186 -6.42 -8.89 -15.14
CA LYS A 186 -7.08 -10.03 -14.50
C LYS A 186 -7.43 -9.72 -13.05
N TYR A 187 -6.41 -9.39 -12.27
CA TYR A 187 -6.54 -9.01 -10.87
C TYR A 187 -5.53 -7.92 -10.51
N SER A 188 -6.04 -6.85 -9.95
CA SER A 188 -5.26 -5.79 -9.32
C SER A 188 -5.98 -5.32 -8.05
N PHE A 189 -5.24 -4.83 -7.06
CA PHE A 189 -5.80 -4.39 -5.79
C PHE A 189 -4.96 -3.26 -5.20
N LYS A 190 -5.54 -2.57 -4.23
CA LYS A 190 -4.89 -1.53 -3.45
C LYS A 190 -5.03 -1.85 -1.97
N TYR A 191 -3.90 -1.83 -1.26
CA TYR A 191 -3.82 -2.09 0.18
C TYR A 191 -4.24 -3.52 0.57
N GLY A 192 -3.81 -3.95 1.73
CA GLY A 192 -4.07 -5.28 2.24
C GLY A 192 -2.80 -6.03 2.60
N LYS A 193 -2.92 -7.33 2.74
CA LYS A 193 -1.81 -8.24 3.01
C LYS A 193 -1.67 -9.21 1.83
N VAL A 194 -0.44 -9.38 1.34
CA VAL A 194 -0.04 -10.39 0.36
C VAL A 194 0.78 -11.45 1.06
N GLU A 195 0.52 -12.70 0.74
CA GLU A 195 1.37 -13.84 1.11
C GLU A 195 1.65 -14.67 -0.15
N VAL A 196 2.93 -14.89 -0.42
CA VAL A 196 3.38 -15.81 -1.47
C VAL A 196 4.29 -16.84 -0.82
N ARG A 197 3.89 -18.11 -0.86
CA ARG A 197 4.71 -19.21 -0.37
C ARG A 197 5.49 -19.81 -1.51
N ALA A 198 6.81 -19.74 -1.43
CA ALA A 198 7.67 -20.14 -2.54
C ALA A 198 9.00 -20.73 -2.09
N LYS A 199 9.57 -21.59 -2.96
CA LYS A 199 10.92 -22.13 -2.87
C LYS A 199 11.72 -21.62 -4.06
N LEU A 200 12.84 -20.94 -3.77
CA LEU A 200 13.61 -20.22 -4.77
C LEU A 200 14.52 -21.14 -5.59
N PRO A 201 14.84 -20.78 -6.84
CA PRO A 201 15.79 -21.54 -7.63
C PRO A 201 17.22 -21.34 -7.13
N ALA A 202 18.02 -22.40 -7.17
CA ALA A 202 19.47 -22.31 -7.11
C ALA A 202 20.04 -22.17 -8.53
N GLY A 203 21.23 -21.58 -8.66
CA GLY A 203 21.95 -21.47 -9.93
C GLY A 203 22.46 -20.07 -10.20
N VAL A 204 23.80 -19.96 -10.32
CA VAL A 204 24.45 -18.66 -10.57
C VAL A 204 23.96 -18.06 -11.86
N GLY A 205 23.48 -16.81 -11.77
CA GLY A 205 22.88 -16.06 -12.87
C GLY A 205 21.36 -16.11 -12.92
N THR A 206 20.68 -16.87 -12.02
CA THR A 206 19.22 -16.75 -11.88
C THR A 206 18.85 -15.52 -11.05
N TRP A 207 17.74 -14.88 -11.43
CA TRP A 207 17.13 -13.76 -10.78
C TRP A 207 15.60 -13.95 -10.70
N PRO A 208 15.12 -14.77 -9.77
CA PRO A 208 13.68 -14.90 -9.51
C PRO A 208 13.15 -13.67 -8.79
N ALA A 209 11.89 -13.30 -9.09
CA ALA A 209 11.21 -12.22 -8.43
C ALA A 209 9.72 -12.49 -8.18
N ILE A 210 9.23 -12.02 -7.03
CA ILE A 210 7.84 -11.85 -6.65
C ILE A 210 7.66 -10.34 -6.48
N TRP A 211 6.92 -9.72 -7.38
CA TRP A 211 6.82 -8.27 -7.44
C TRP A 211 5.50 -7.78 -7.98
N MET A 212 5.29 -6.48 -7.88
CA MET A 212 4.04 -5.83 -8.28
C MET A 212 4.34 -4.52 -9.01
N MET A 213 3.54 -4.21 -10.02
CA MET A 213 3.62 -2.98 -10.80
C MET A 213 2.30 -2.20 -10.70
N GLY A 214 2.38 -0.87 -10.68
CA GLY A 214 1.20 -0.01 -10.71
C GLY A 214 0.33 -0.27 -11.94
N ASP A 215 -0.97 -0.49 -11.74
CA ASP A 215 -1.91 -0.88 -12.80
C ASP A 215 -2.09 0.20 -13.88
N ASN A 216 -1.73 1.45 -13.56
CA ASN A 216 -1.72 2.59 -14.48
C ASN A 216 -0.47 2.65 -15.39
N ILE A 217 0.41 1.63 -15.41
CA ILE A 217 1.66 1.61 -16.20
C ILE A 217 1.44 1.91 -17.69
N SER A 218 0.25 1.63 -18.24
CA SER A 218 -0.07 1.94 -19.65
C SER A 218 -0.25 3.43 -19.94
N THR A 219 -0.45 4.26 -18.91
CA THR A 219 -0.66 5.71 -19.02
C THR A 219 0.37 6.52 -18.24
N VAL A 220 0.94 5.94 -17.21
CA VAL A 220 1.95 6.55 -16.34
C VAL A 220 3.20 5.67 -16.38
N ASN A 221 4.23 6.13 -17.08
CA ASN A 221 5.47 5.38 -17.27
C ASN A 221 6.19 5.09 -15.94
N TRP A 222 6.94 3.98 -15.92
CA TRP A 222 7.89 3.69 -14.84
C TRP A 222 8.97 4.79 -14.72
N PRO A 223 9.39 5.21 -13.52
CA PRO A 223 9.00 4.67 -12.22
C PRO A 223 7.78 5.38 -11.57
N ALA A 224 7.10 6.27 -12.29
CA ALA A 224 5.99 7.05 -11.72
C ALA A 224 4.72 6.22 -11.45
N CYS A 225 4.56 5.08 -12.13
CA CYS A 225 3.51 4.10 -11.80
C CYS A 225 3.76 3.36 -10.49
N GLY A 226 5.00 3.35 -9.98
CA GLY A 226 5.42 2.58 -8.80
C GLY A 226 5.69 1.10 -9.10
N GLU A 227 6.65 0.53 -8.35
CA GLU A 227 7.00 -0.89 -8.38
C GLU A 227 7.32 -1.34 -6.96
N ILE A 228 6.86 -2.53 -6.59
CA ILE A 228 7.04 -3.14 -5.28
C ILE A 228 7.65 -4.51 -5.46
N ASP A 229 8.92 -4.66 -5.12
CA ASP A 229 9.60 -5.95 -5.13
C ASP A 229 9.51 -6.57 -3.75
N ILE A 230 8.57 -7.51 -3.58
CA ILE A 230 8.37 -8.22 -2.32
C ILE A 230 9.56 -9.15 -2.07
N MET A 231 10.01 -9.84 -3.11
CA MET A 231 11.16 -10.73 -3.06
C MET A 231 11.91 -10.68 -4.38
N GLU A 232 13.21 -10.42 -4.31
CA GLU A 232 14.19 -10.66 -5.34
C GLU A 232 15.33 -11.52 -4.77
N HIS A 233 15.87 -12.39 -5.60
CA HIS A 233 16.95 -13.29 -5.19
C HIS A 233 18.00 -13.43 -6.29
N ARG A 234 19.25 -13.62 -5.90
CA ARG A 234 20.36 -13.97 -6.79
C ARG A 234 20.77 -15.41 -6.57
N GLY A 235 20.79 -16.20 -7.62
CA GLY A 235 21.26 -17.57 -7.52
C GLY A 235 22.74 -17.74 -7.11
N SER A 236 23.51 -16.65 -7.06
CA SER A 236 24.88 -16.60 -6.51
C SER A 236 24.92 -16.35 -4.99
N GLU A 237 23.79 -15.90 -4.38
CA GLU A 237 23.69 -15.59 -2.95
C GLU A 237 22.50 -16.33 -2.34
N LEU A 238 22.58 -17.67 -2.27
CA LEU A 238 21.46 -18.61 -2.06
C LEU A 238 20.51 -18.32 -0.90
N ASN A 239 20.96 -17.62 0.13
CA ASN A 239 20.17 -17.35 1.34
C ASN A 239 19.86 -15.87 1.55
N LYS A 240 20.24 -15.00 0.61
CA LYS A 240 20.02 -13.57 0.71
C LYS A 240 18.76 -13.16 -0.06
N ILE A 241 17.82 -12.56 0.63
CA ILE A 241 16.59 -12.04 0.09
C ILE A 241 16.67 -10.53 0.05
N THR A 242 16.27 -9.95 -1.08
CA THR A 242 16.20 -8.50 -1.31
C THR A 242 14.75 -8.10 -1.48
N SER A 243 14.37 -6.92 -0.99
CA SER A 243 13.13 -6.23 -1.31
C SER A 243 13.45 -4.80 -1.74
N ALA A 244 12.71 -4.28 -2.71
CA ALA A 244 12.91 -2.94 -3.23
C ALA A 244 11.58 -2.20 -3.44
N PHE A 245 11.63 -0.87 -3.38
CA PHE A 245 10.55 0.02 -3.79
C PHE A 245 11.08 1.03 -4.79
N HIS A 246 10.47 1.07 -5.98
CA HIS A 246 10.85 1.99 -7.06
C HIS A 246 9.75 3.02 -7.30
N TYR A 247 10.11 4.30 -7.21
CA TYR A 247 9.22 5.45 -7.42
C TYR A 247 10.04 6.70 -7.79
N PRO A 248 9.42 7.81 -8.21
CA PRO A 248 10.14 9.01 -8.61
C PRO A 248 11.16 9.48 -7.59
N GLY A 249 12.41 9.66 -8.02
CA GLY A 249 13.57 10.00 -7.19
C GLY A 249 14.28 8.79 -6.56
N PHE A 250 13.64 7.63 -6.49
CA PHE A 250 14.18 6.41 -5.87
C PHE A 250 13.88 5.20 -6.75
N TYR A 251 14.73 4.92 -7.75
CA TYR A 251 14.54 3.82 -8.70
C TYR A 251 15.87 3.32 -9.25
N GLY A 252 15.88 2.14 -9.86
CA GLY A 252 17.09 1.48 -10.35
C GLY A 252 18.12 1.32 -9.23
N GLY A 253 19.35 1.73 -9.46
CA GLY A 253 20.42 1.67 -8.45
C GLY A 253 20.23 2.58 -7.23
N ASN A 254 19.23 3.48 -7.24
CA ASN A 254 18.89 4.38 -6.14
C ASN A 254 17.55 4.02 -5.46
N ALA A 255 17.00 2.83 -5.74
CA ALA A 255 15.75 2.36 -5.12
C ALA A 255 15.86 2.28 -3.59
N LYS A 256 14.72 2.26 -2.90
CA LYS A 256 14.69 1.94 -1.47
C LYS A 256 14.79 0.43 -1.33
N VAL A 257 15.96 -0.05 -0.93
CA VAL A 257 16.30 -1.47 -0.87
C VAL A 257 16.61 -1.87 0.56
N ASN A 258 16.15 -3.06 0.96
CA ASN A 258 16.64 -3.72 2.16
C ASN A 258 16.84 -5.22 1.90
N THR A 259 17.69 -5.87 2.70
CA THR A 259 18.02 -7.28 2.56
C THR A 259 17.92 -8.02 3.87
N THR A 260 17.63 -9.32 3.79
CA THR A 260 17.70 -10.23 4.93
C THR A 260 18.36 -11.54 4.51
N THR A 261 18.80 -12.33 5.47
CA THR A 261 19.32 -13.66 5.25
C THR A 261 18.40 -14.68 5.92
N ILE A 262 17.99 -15.69 5.16
CA ILE A 262 17.22 -16.84 5.66
C ILE A 262 18.00 -18.12 5.35
N SER A 263 17.82 -19.19 6.12
CA SER A 263 18.36 -20.49 5.79
C SER A 263 17.45 -21.19 4.79
N ASN A 264 18.04 -22.10 3.97
CA ASN A 264 17.29 -23.04 3.13
C ASN A 264 16.37 -22.41 2.07
N ALA A 265 16.58 -21.14 1.64
CA ALA A 265 15.72 -20.46 0.68
C ALA A 265 15.50 -21.22 -0.63
N THR A 266 16.46 -22.05 -1.03
CA THR A 266 16.42 -22.84 -2.28
C THR A 266 16.04 -24.32 -2.07
N THR A 267 15.86 -24.77 -0.83
CA THR A 267 15.52 -26.17 -0.50
C THR A 267 14.19 -26.31 0.23
N GLU A 268 13.69 -25.24 0.85
CA GLU A 268 12.43 -25.20 1.59
C GLU A 268 11.52 -24.07 1.10
N PHE A 269 10.22 -24.19 1.39
CA PHE A 269 9.26 -23.15 1.10
C PHE A 269 9.22 -22.14 2.24
N HIS A 270 9.26 -20.85 1.89
CA HIS A 270 9.14 -19.72 2.78
C HIS A 270 7.95 -18.83 2.40
N VAL A 271 7.40 -18.07 3.33
CA VAL A 271 6.32 -17.14 3.09
C VAL A 271 6.88 -15.72 2.94
N TYR A 272 6.82 -15.18 1.73
CA TYR A 272 7.17 -13.79 1.42
C TYR A 272 5.91 -12.95 1.53
N LYS A 273 5.93 -11.95 2.40
CA LYS A 273 4.74 -11.19 2.79
C LYS A 273 4.93 -9.70 2.60
N LEU A 274 3.90 -9.04 2.08
CA LEU A 274 3.74 -7.59 2.08
C LEU A 274 2.50 -7.22 2.89
N GLU A 275 2.64 -6.34 3.88
CA GLU A 275 1.54 -5.64 4.52
C GLU A 275 1.57 -4.18 4.05
N TRP A 276 0.50 -3.76 3.39
CA TRP A 276 0.44 -2.49 2.69
C TRP A 276 -0.82 -1.72 3.02
N ASN A 277 -0.65 -0.50 3.52
CA ASN A 277 -1.74 0.43 3.79
C ASN A 277 -1.37 1.87 3.40
N ALA A 278 -2.24 2.84 3.70
CA ALA A 278 -2.05 4.25 3.33
C ALA A 278 -0.84 4.92 4.04
N ASN A 279 -0.32 4.33 5.11
CA ASN A 279 0.70 4.96 5.97
C ASN A 279 2.05 4.22 5.91
N VAL A 280 2.02 2.91 5.62
CA VAL A 280 3.23 2.09 5.69
C VAL A 280 3.12 0.86 4.80
N MET A 281 4.27 0.41 4.31
CA MET A 281 4.48 -0.84 3.61
C MET A 281 5.57 -1.62 4.36
N ASN A 282 5.25 -2.86 4.75
CA ASN A 282 6.13 -3.74 5.51
C ASN A 282 6.34 -5.03 4.73
N VAL A 283 7.60 -5.39 4.47
CA VAL A 283 7.96 -6.68 3.84
C VAL A 283 8.62 -7.58 4.86
N SER A 284 8.16 -8.83 4.92
CA SER A 284 8.68 -9.84 5.83
C SER A 284 8.86 -11.19 5.14
N VAL A 285 9.73 -12.04 5.70
CA VAL A 285 9.86 -13.46 5.35
C VAL A 285 9.62 -14.26 6.62
N ASP A 286 8.71 -15.24 6.57
CA ASP A 286 8.31 -16.07 7.72
C ASP A 286 8.01 -15.22 8.97
N ASP A 287 7.20 -14.19 8.77
CA ASP A 287 6.81 -13.19 9.78
C ASP A 287 7.94 -12.33 10.37
N LYS A 288 9.17 -12.46 9.89
CA LYS A 288 10.28 -11.58 10.28
C LYS A 288 10.32 -10.35 9.38
N LEU A 289 9.89 -9.22 9.91
CA LEU A 289 9.97 -7.91 9.23
C LEU A 289 11.43 -7.56 8.92
N PHE A 290 11.71 -7.20 7.67
CA PHE A 290 13.06 -6.75 7.28
C PHE A 290 13.08 -5.47 6.44
N HIS A 291 11.96 -5.07 5.81
CA HIS A 291 11.90 -3.84 5.04
C HIS A 291 10.64 -3.06 5.37
N THR A 292 10.77 -1.78 5.70
CA THR A 292 9.66 -0.85 5.95
C THR A 292 9.85 0.40 5.13
N LEU A 293 8.79 0.80 4.40
CA LEU A 293 8.70 2.09 3.73
C LEU A 293 7.49 2.87 4.27
N PRO A 294 7.67 4.07 4.84
CA PRO A 294 6.56 4.97 5.10
C PRO A 294 5.81 5.30 3.81
N ASN A 295 4.49 5.11 3.81
CA ASN A 295 3.63 5.42 2.68
C ASN A 295 2.86 6.72 2.93
N ASN A 296 2.50 7.42 1.85
CA ASN A 296 1.70 8.64 1.91
C ASN A 296 1.11 8.97 0.53
N ALA A 297 0.30 10.03 0.44
CA ALA A 297 -0.39 10.40 -0.80
C ALA A 297 0.53 10.96 -1.91
N THR A 298 1.81 11.25 -1.63
CA THR A 298 2.73 11.86 -2.61
C THR A 298 3.59 10.85 -3.37
N ILE A 299 3.59 9.57 -2.95
CA ILE A 299 4.26 8.48 -3.65
C ILE A 299 3.24 7.51 -4.26
N PRO A 300 3.59 6.77 -5.33
CA PRO A 300 2.59 6.08 -6.16
C PRO A 300 1.96 4.83 -5.56
N TYR A 301 2.14 4.57 -4.27
CA TYR A 301 1.61 3.38 -3.60
C TYR A 301 0.22 3.59 -2.98
N ASN A 302 -0.62 4.43 -3.62
CA ASN A 302 -2.00 4.72 -3.23
C ASN A 302 -3.02 4.37 -4.34
N GLN A 303 -2.61 3.51 -5.28
CA GLN A 303 -3.40 3.02 -6.41
C GLN A 303 -3.38 1.49 -6.49
N GLN A 304 -4.02 0.91 -7.50
CA GLN A 304 -4.03 -0.54 -7.72
C GLN A 304 -2.68 -1.02 -8.29
N PHE A 305 -2.28 -2.22 -7.90
CA PHE A 305 -1.10 -2.93 -8.38
C PHE A 305 -1.48 -4.34 -8.80
N PHE A 306 -0.81 -4.86 -9.82
CA PHE A 306 -0.91 -6.24 -10.27
C PHE A 306 0.39 -7.00 -9.99
N PHE A 307 0.30 -8.33 -9.90
CA PHE A 307 1.45 -9.21 -9.66
C PHE A 307 2.26 -9.51 -10.91
N LEU A 308 3.57 -9.74 -10.69
CA LEU A 308 4.47 -10.36 -11.64
C LEU A 308 5.30 -11.43 -10.91
N LEU A 309 5.50 -12.58 -11.60
CA LEU A 309 6.27 -13.73 -11.12
C LEU A 309 7.16 -14.20 -12.25
N ASN A 310 8.49 -14.25 -12.05
CA ASN A 310 9.43 -14.64 -13.10
C ASN A 310 10.75 -15.21 -12.57
N ILE A 311 11.54 -15.78 -13.47
CA ILE A 311 12.99 -15.91 -13.33
C ILE A 311 13.63 -15.16 -14.49
N ALA A 312 14.36 -14.10 -14.22
CA ALA A 312 15.30 -13.51 -15.18
C ALA A 312 16.64 -14.28 -15.16
N MET A 313 17.41 -14.17 -16.24
CA MET A 313 18.74 -14.77 -16.37
C MET A 313 19.77 -13.68 -16.64
N GLY A 314 20.80 -13.62 -15.79
CA GLY A 314 21.83 -12.59 -15.89
C GLY A 314 21.30 -11.19 -15.56
N GLY A 315 21.62 -10.23 -16.42
CA GLY A 315 21.20 -8.84 -16.27
C GLY A 315 21.88 -8.08 -15.14
N ASN A 316 21.37 -6.88 -14.88
CA ASN A 316 21.97 -5.94 -13.94
C ASN A 316 22.02 -6.47 -12.49
N PHE A 317 21.05 -7.29 -12.09
CA PHE A 317 20.96 -7.84 -10.74
C PHE A 317 21.41 -9.30 -10.67
N GLY A 318 21.04 -10.17 -11.63
CA GLY A 318 21.40 -11.58 -11.65
C GLY A 318 22.90 -11.82 -11.86
N GLY A 319 23.59 -10.87 -12.52
CA GLY A 319 25.03 -10.91 -12.77
C GLY A 319 25.43 -11.93 -13.85
N SER A 320 26.67 -12.44 -13.77
CA SER A 320 27.18 -13.43 -14.73
C SER A 320 26.47 -14.77 -14.56
N ILE A 321 26.11 -15.41 -15.67
CA ILE A 321 25.53 -16.74 -15.67
C ILE A 321 26.65 -17.77 -15.69
N ASP A 322 26.58 -18.79 -14.82
CA ASP A 322 27.52 -19.91 -14.83
C ASP A 322 27.48 -20.61 -16.19
N PRO A 323 28.62 -20.78 -16.87
CA PRO A 323 28.68 -21.52 -18.15
C PRO A 323 28.12 -22.96 -18.09
N SER A 324 28.16 -23.59 -16.91
CA SER A 324 27.59 -24.93 -16.66
C SER A 324 26.10 -24.92 -16.35
N PHE A 325 25.46 -23.74 -16.22
CA PHE A 325 24.03 -23.64 -15.96
C PHE A 325 23.23 -24.42 -17.03
N SER A 326 22.28 -25.22 -16.61
CA SER A 326 21.40 -25.99 -17.48
C SER A 326 19.92 -25.63 -17.28
N THR A 327 19.45 -25.68 -16.04
CA THR A 327 18.09 -25.42 -15.66
C THR A 327 17.96 -25.03 -14.19
N ALA A 328 16.94 -24.23 -13.86
CA ALA A 328 16.56 -23.93 -12.48
C ALA A 328 15.05 -23.72 -12.40
N THR A 329 14.44 -24.10 -11.29
CA THR A 329 12.99 -24.03 -11.09
C THR A 329 12.66 -23.17 -9.88
N PHE A 330 11.78 -22.21 -10.07
CA PHE A 330 11.11 -21.45 -9.05
C PHE A 330 9.75 -22.08 -8.78
N GLU A 331 9.54 -22.57 -7.56
CA GLU A 331 8.29 -23.22 -7.17
C GLU A 331 7.47 -22.30 -6.29
N ILE A 332 6.20 -22.07 -6.66
CA ILE A 332 5.27 -21.24 -5.91
C ILE A 332 4.07 -22.09 -5.51
N ASP A 333 3.83 -22.21 -4.20
CA ASP A 333 2.76 -23.00 -3.61
C ASP A 333 1.43 -22.26 -3.68
N TYR A 334 1.44 -20.99 -3.28
CA TYR A 334 0.26 -20.12 -3.40
C TYR A 334 0.61 -18.63 -3.51
N VAL A 335 -0.35 -17.87 -4.04
CA VAL A 335 -0.43 -16.42 -3.93
C VAL A 335 -1.77 -16.06 -3.30
N ARG A 336 -1.77 -15.33 -2.21
CA ARG A 336 -2.97 -14.96 -1.44
C ARG A 336 -3.01 -13.47 -1.15
N VAL A 337 -4.19 -12.87 -1.29
CA VAL A 337 -4.46 -11.45 -0.96
C VAL A 337 -5.57 -11.39 0.07
N TYR A 338 -5.33 -10.60 1.12
CA TYR A 338 -6.27 -10.38 2.22
C TYR A 338 -6.57 -8.88 2.34
N GLN A 339 -7.87 -8.54 2.47
CA GLN A 339 -8.35 -7.15 2.64
C GLN A 339 -9.43 -7.06 3.73
#